data_9d3a31809a048ab3178ef5c2a5daf1c8
#
_entry.id   9d3a31809a048ab3178ef5c2a5daf1c8
#
_cell.length_a   1.000
_cell.length_b   1.000
_cell.length_c   1.000
_cell.angle_alpha   90.00
_cell.angle_beta   90.00
_cell.angle_gamma   90.00
#
_symmetry.space_group_name_H-M   'P 1'
#
loop_
_entity.id
_entity.type
_entity.pdbx_description
1 polymer ?
#
loop_
_entity_poly.entity_id
_entity_poly.type
_entity_poly.pdbx_seq_one_letter_code
_entity_poly.pdbx_strand_id
1 'polypeptide(L)'
;PAVDPTWRFMTLDTDGKIRMDCSSPNAMASLVQQRERFSVATGNDADSDRHGIVTPDAGLMNPNAYLAVAINYLFANRPGWAADAGVGKTLVSSSIIDKVAGKLGRRLVEVPVGFKWFVPGLTDGSIGFGGEESAGASFLTLDGRTWTTDKDGILLALLASEIKAVTGKSPSELYAELEARHGASAYARVDAP
;
A
#
# COMPACT_ATOMS: atom_id res chain seq x y z
N PRO A 1 14.08 17.09 10.10
CA PRO A 1 13.38 16.79 11.34
C PRO A 1 14.32 16.11 12.33
N ALA A 2 14.25 16.47 13.61
CA ALA A 2 15.03 15.82 14.65
C ALA A 2 14.30 14.55 15.11
N VAL A 3 15.07 13.50 15.44
CA VAL A 3 14.50 12.31 16.09
C VAL A 3 14.03 12.71 17.49
N ASP A 4 12.75 12.49 17.78
CA ASP A 4 12.17 12.74 19.10
C ASP A 4 11.63 11.43 19.69
N PRO A 5 12.38 10.82 20.65
CA PRO A 5 11.99 9.56 21.26
C PRO A 5 10.73 9.67 22.14
N THR A 6 10.24 10.88 22.39
CA THR A 6 9.01 11.12 23.15
C THR A 6 7.75 11.13 22.27
N TRP A 7 7.91 11.13 20.94
CA TRP A 7 6.82 11.15 19.97
C TRP A 7 5.83 12.34 20.12
N ARG A 8 6.29 13.46 20.74
CA ARG A 8 5.43 14.64 20.99
C ARG A 8 4.90 15.31 19.73
N PHE A 9 5.48 15.02 18.57
CA PHE A 9 4.99 15.51 17.27
C PHE A 9 3.75 14.77 16.79
N MET A 10 3.40 13.64 17.40
CA MET A 10 2.24 12.85 17.02
C MET A 10 0.94 13.45 17.60
N THR A 11 -0.10 13.46 16.78
CA THR A 11 -1.46 13.79 17.21
C THR A 11 -2.04 12.60 17.98
N LEU A 12 -2.72 12.87 19.10
CA LEU A 12 -3.39 11.84 19.88
C LEU A 12 -4.58 11.28 19.11
N ASP A 13 -4.82 10.00 19.24
CA ASP A 13 -6.00 9.33 18.73
C ASP A 13 -7.22 9.64 19.62
N THR A 14 -8.38 9.16 19.22
CA THR A 14 -9.67 9.40 19.89
C THR A 14 -9.72 8.91 21.33
N ASP A 15 -8.87 7.96 21.70
CA ASP A 15 -8.73 7.44 23.06
C ASP A 15 -7.68 8.19 23.91
N GLY A 16 -7.14 9.28 23.38
CA GLY A 16 -6.12 10.12 24.05
C GLY A 16 -4.73 9.51 24.07
N LYS A 17 -4.46 8.49 23.29
CA LYS A 17 -3.16 7.82 23.20
C LYS A 17 -2.44 8.12 21.88
N ILE A 18 -1.12 8.02 21.90
CA ILE A 18 -0.33 7.99 20.67
C ILE A 18 -0.49 6.61 20.02
N ARG A 19 -0.93 6.61 18.76
CA ARG A 19 -0.97 5.42 17.92
C ARG A 19 -0.11 5.64 16.69
N MET A 20 0.66 4.63 16.31
CA MET A 20 1.54 4.70 15.14
C MET A 20 0.96 3.94 13.95
N ASP A 21 -0.36 3.99 13.81
CA ASP A 21 -1.06 3.41 12.67
C ASP A 21 -1.08 4.42 11.52
N CYS A 22 -0.28 4.16 10.49
CA CYS A 22 -0.18 5.04 9.33
C CYS A 22 -1.42 5.01 8.42
N SER A 23 -2.44 4.21 8.70
CA SER A 23 -3.77 4.31 8.12
C SER A 23 -4.73 5.21 8.93
N SER A 24 -4.34 5.62 10.14
CA SER A 24 -5.14 6.52 10.98
C SER A 24 -4.98 7.98 10.55
N PRO A 25 -6.08 8.71 10.29
CA PRO A 25 -6.04 10.14 10.01
C PRO A 25 -5.48 10.96 11.18
N ASN A 26 -5.60 10.49 12.41
CA ASN A 26 -5.03 11.15 13.59
C ASN A 26 -3.50 10.99 13.62
N ALA A 27 -2.98 9.79 13.42
CA ALA A 27 -1.54 9.56 13.35
C ALA A 27 -0.90 10.34 12.20
N MET A 28 -1.57 10.45 11.07
CA MET A 28 -1.09 11.11 9.86
C MET A 28 -1.49 12.60 9.75
N ALA A 29 -2.13 13.17 10.78
CA ALA A 29 -2.70 14.52 10.74
C ALA A 29 -1.70 15.60 10.33
N SER A 30 -0.46 15.56 10.82
CA SER A 30 0.57 16.54 10.49
C SER A 30 0.98 16.49 9.00
N LEU A 31 1.00 15.31 8.39
CA LEU A 31 1.27 15.16 6.96
C LEU A 31 0.07 15.59 6.12
N VAL A 32 -1.14 15.23 6.54
CA VAL A 32 -2.38 15.64 5.85
C VAL A 32 -2.52 17.17 5.84
N GLN A 33 -2.18 17.85 6.94
CA GLN A 33 -2.18 19.32 7.01
C GLN A 33 -1.17 19.97 6.07
N GLN A 34 -0.09 19.29 5.73
CA GLN A 34 0.98 19.80 4.87
C GLN A 34 0.91 19.24 3.44
N ARG A 35 -0.15 18.52 3.09
CA ARG A 35 -0.23 17.76 1.83
C ARG A 35 0.04 18.60 0.56
N GLU A 36 -0.38 19.86 0.56
CA GLU A 36 -0.22 20.75 -0.60
C GLU A 36 1.23 21.19 -0.85
N ARG A 37 2.13 20.96 0.12
CA ARG A 37 3.55 21.31 0.01
C ARG A 37 4.37 20.29 -0.78
N PHE A 38 3.80 19.09 -1.02
CA PHE A 38 4.53 17.96 -1.60
C PHE A 38 3.69 17.27 -2.66
N SER A 39 4.34 16.71 -3.67
CA SER A 39 3.66 15.91 -4.69
C SER A 39 3.11 14.60 -4.13
N VAL A 40 3.79 14.04 -3.14
CA VAL A 40 3.39 12.89 -2.30
C VAL A 40 4.06 13.07 -0.95
N ALA A 41 3.34 12.81 0.14
CA ALA A 41 3.92 12.70 1.46
C ALA A 41 3.67 11.29 2.00
N THR A 42 4.62 10.76 2.75
CA THR A 42 4.57 9.38 3.23
C THR A 42 4.90 9.28 4.71
N GLY A 43 4.29 8.34 5.40
CA GLY A 43 4.60 7.99 6.77
C GLY A 43 4.69 6.48 6.93
N ASN A 44 5.47 6.06 7.92
CA ASN A 44 5.58 4.67 8.31
C ASN A 44 5.25 4.53 9.79
N ASP A 45 4.91 3.34 10.23
CA ASP A 45 4.78 3.01 11.64
C ASP A 45 6.16 2.82 12.31
N ALA A 46 6.19 2.42 13.57
CA ALA A 46 7.40 2.45 14.37
C ALA A 46 8.52 1.52 13.87
N ASP A 47 8.18 0.36 13.34
CA ASP A 47 9.11 -0.62 12.76
C ASP A 47 9.18 -0.54 11.22
N SER A 48 8.45 0.42 10.63
CA SER A 48 8.46 0.75 9.20
C SER A 48 8.01 -0.38 8.27
N ASP A 49 7.25 -1.33 8.77
CA ASP A 49 6.70 -2.43 7.97
C ASP A 49 5.40 -2.04 7.24
N ARG A 50 4.76 -0.94 7.63
CA ARG A 50 3.54 -0.40 7.03
C ARG A 50 3.74 1.00 6.46
N HIS A 51 2.85 1.37 5.54
CA HIS A 51 2.91 2.64 4.82
C HIS A 51 1.64 3.47 4.97
N GLY A 52 1.78 4.78 5.01
CA GLY A 52 0.69 5.73 4.82
C GLY A 52 1.03 6.66 3.66
N ILE A 53 0.13 6.79 2.71
CA ILE A 53 0.31 7.62 1.51
C ILE A 53 -0.65 8.80 1.57
N VAL A 54 -0.09 9.99 1.49
CA VAL A 54 -0.85 11.26 1.49
C VAL A 54 -0.62 11.97 0.17
N THR A 55 -1.68 12.30 -0.51
CA THR A 55 -1.66 13.03 -1.79
C THR A 55 -2.27 14.41 -1.63
N PRO A 56 -1.85 15.40 -2.44
CA PRO A 56 -2.38 16.77 -2.34
C PRO A 56 -3.88 16.84 -2.62
N ASP A 57 -4.37 16.05 -3.55
CA ASP A 57 -5.76 16.06 -4.03
C ASP A 57 -6.73 15.32 -3.08
N ALA A 58 -6.33 14.17 -2.53
CA ALA A 58 -7.24 13.33 -1.74
C ALA A 58 -6.85 13.18 -0.25
N GLY A 59 -5.69 13.68 0.16
CA GLY A 59 -5.20 13.49 1.53
C GLY A 59 -4.71 12.07 1.79
N LEU A 60 -5.02 11.51 2.95
CA LEU A 60 -4.62 10.15 3.33
C LEU A 60 -5.42 9.11 2.52
N MET A 61 -4.70 8.30 1.77
CA MET A 61 -5.30 7.20 1.00
C MET A 61 -5.66 6.02 1.91
N ASN A 62 -6.78 5.36 1.61
CA ASN A 62 -7.06 4.05 2.17
C ASN A 62 -5.99 3.04 1.69
N PRO A 63 -5.43 2.19 2.56
CA PRO A 63 -4.41 1.22 2.17
C PRO A 63 -4.82 0.32 0.99
N ASN A 64 -6.05 -0.19 0.99
CA ASN A 64 -6.56 -1.01 -0.13
C ASN A 64 -6.56 -0.27 -1.46
N ALA A 65 -6.88 1.03 -1.45
CA ALA A 65 -6.85 1.85 -2.64
C ALA A 65 -5.43 1.99 -3.18
N TYR A 66 -4.48 2.25 -2.29
CA TYR A 66 -3.08 2.32 -2.69
C TYR A 66 -2.50 0.98 -3.14
N LEU A 67 -2.83 -0.14 -2.47
CA LEU A 67 -2.43 -1.47 -2.91
C LEU A 67 -2.92 -1.79 -4.32
N ALA A 68 -4.16 -1.44 -4.65
CA ALA A 68 -4.70 -1.64 -6.00
C ALA A 68 -3.92 -0.84 -7.07
N VAL A 69 -3.55 0.41 -6.76
CA VAL A 69 -2.70 1.23 -7.64
C VAL A 69 -1.30 0.65 -7.77
N ALA A 70 -0.69 0.25 -6.66
CA ALA A 70 0.64 -0.37 -6.65
C ALA A 70 0.67 -1.64 -7.51
N ILE A 71 -0.29 -2.53 -7.36
CA ILE A 71 -0.43 -3.75 -8.16
C ILE A 71 -0.57 -3.41 -9.63
N ASN A 72 -1.51 -2.52 -9.99
CA ASN A 72 -1.72 -2.13 -11.39
C ASN A 72 -0.45 -1.55 -12.02
N TYR A 73 0.25 -0.69 -11.29
CA TYR A 73 1.48 -0.08 -11.77
C TYR A 73 2.63 -1.09 -11.91
N LEU A 74 2.90 -1.88 -10.87
CA LEU A 74 4.01 -2.82 -10.83
C LEU A 74 3.91 -3.86 -11.95
N PHE A 75 2.77 -4.50 -12.12
CA PHE A 75 2.60 -5.54 -13.15
C PHE A 75 2.63 -4.98 -14.58
N ALA A 76 2.41 -3.67 -14.76
CA ALA A 76 2.58 -3.01 -16.06
C ALA A 76 4.02 -2.53 -16.31
N ASN A 77 4.82 -2.31 -15.26
CA ASN A 77 6.13 -1.65 -15.36
C ASN A 77 7.31 -2.51 -14.85
N ARG A 78 7.11 -3.79 -14.64
CA ARG A 78 8.15 -4.76 -14.23
C ARG A 78 8.28 -5.88 -15.25
N PRO A 79 8.89 -5.62 -16.41
CA PRO A 79 9.01 -6.61 -17.49
C PRO A 79 9.87 -7.83 -17.14
N GLY A 80 10.71 -7.73 -16.08
CA GLY A 80 11.51 -8.84 -15.58
C GLY A 80 10.72 -9.85 -14.73
N TRP A 81 9.46 -9.55 -14.41
CA TRP A 81 8.64 -10.48 -13.63
C TRP A 81 8.08 -11.61 -14.51
N ALA A 82 7.99 -12.81 -13.95
CA ALA A 82 7.42 -13.94 -14.64
C ALA A 82 5.98 -13.65 -15.11
N ALA A 83 5.64 -14.12 -16.29
CA ALA A 83 4.33 -13.87 -16.90
C ALA A 83 3.18 -14.47 -16.07
N ASP A 84 3.45 -15.51 -15.28
CA ASP A 84 2.51 -16.19 -14.40
C ASP A 84 2.60 -15.75 -12.92
N ALA A 85 3.50 -14.79 -12.60
CA ALA A 85 3.57 -14.23 -11.26
C ALA A 85 2.21 -13.70 -10.82
N GLY A 86 1.75 -14.18 -9.66
CA GLY A 86 0.43 -13.86 -9.11
C GLY A 86 0.41 -12.61 -8.23
N VAL A 87 -0.79 -12.18 -7.89
CA VAL A 87 -1.08 -11.11 -6.94
C VAL A 87 -1.56 -11.75 -5.63
N GLY A 88 -0.85 -11.51 -4.54
CA GLY A 88 -1.22 -11.95 -3.19
C GLY A 88 -2.02 -10.89 -2.44
N LYS A 89 -3.14 -11.28 -1.83
CA LYS A 89 -3.91 -10.46 -0.90
C LYS A 89 -4.45 -11.29 0.25
N THR A 90 -4.76 -10.65 1.39
CA THR A 90 -5.52 -11.31 2.46
C THR A 90 -7.00 -11.39 2.10
N LEU A 91 -7.70 -12.37 2.66
CA LEU A 91 -9.15 -12.56 2.41
C LEU A 91 -10.01 -11.37 2.85
N VAL A 92 -9.52 -10.54 3.77
CA VAL A 92 -10.20 -9.34 4.28
C VAL A 92 -9.84 -8.07 3.49
N SER A 93 -8.93 -8.14 2.53
CA SER A 93 -8.60 -7.02 1.66
C SER A 93 -9.70 -6.74 0.64
N SER A 94 -9.77 -5.50 0.16
CA SER A 94 -10.82 -5.04 -0.76
C SER A 94 -10.86 -5.82 -2.08
N SER A 95 -12.07 -6.07 -2.57
CA SER A 95 -12.33 -6.71 -3.87
C SER A 95 -11.88 -5.90 -5.10
N ILE A 96 -11.49 -4.64 -4.93
CA ILE A 96 -10.88 -3.88 -6.04
C ILE A 96 -9.59 -4.56 -6.52
N ILE A 97 -8.85 -5.20 -5.61
CA ILE A 97 -7.63 -5.93 -5.94
C ILE A 97 -7.94 -7.12 -6.85
N ASP A 98 -9.06 -7.83 -6.60
CA ASP A 98 -9.52 -8.94 -7.44
C ASP A 98 -9.78 -8.48 -8.88
N LYS A 99 -10.49 -7.35 -9.00
CA LYS A 99 -10.83 -6.75 -10.30
C LYS A 99 -9.57 -6.33 -11.06
N VAL A 100 -8.61 -5.72 -10.36
CA VAL A 100 -7.33 -5.30 -10.95
C VAL A 100 -6.52 -6.52 -11.39
N ALA A 101 -6.35 -7.53 -10.54
CA ALA A 101 -5.64 -8.76 -10.87
C ALA A 101 -6.26 -9.47 -12.08
N GLY A 102 -7.60 -9.59 -12.10
CA GLY A 102 -8.35 -10.18 -13.22
C GLY A 102 -8.14 -9.42 -14.53
N LYS A 103 -8.14 -8.07 -14.49
CA LYS A 103 -7.90 -7.26 -15.70
C LYS A 103 -6.47 -7.37 -16.22
N LEU A 104 -5.51 -7.54 -15.32
CA LEU A 104 -4.10 -7.79 -15.64
C LEU A 104 -3.86 -9.22 -16.16
N GLY A 105 -4.86 -10.10 -16.11
CA GLY A 105 -4.71 -11.52 -16.43
C GLY A 105 -3.83 -12.26 -15.42
N ARG A 106 -3.73 -11.78 -14.19
CA ARG A 106 -2.86 -12.35 -13.17
C ARG A 106 -3.65 -13.23 -12.20
N ARG A 107 -3.02 -14.33 -11.81
CA ARG A 107 -3.58 -15.23 -10.79
C ARG A 107 -3.68 -14.50 -9.46
N LEU A 108 -4.87 -14.54 -8.84
CA LEU A 108 -5.08 -14.06 -7.49
C LEU A 108 -4.74 -15.17 -6.49
N VAL A 109 -3.95 -14.84 -5.48
CA VAL A 109 -3.60 -15.73 -4.36
C VAL A 109 -4.17 -15.11 -3.10
N GLU A 110 -5.35 -15.58 -2.71
CA GLU A 110 -6.00 -15.15 -1.48
C GLU A 110 -5.54 -16.03 -0.32
N VAL A 111 -5.11 -15.39 0.77
CA VAL A 111 -4.56 -16.06 1.95
C VAL A 111 -5.24 -15.58 3.23
N PRO A 112 -5.17 -16.33 4.34
CA PRO A 112 -5.55 -15.83 5.66
C PRO A 112 -4.75 -14.58 6.05
N VAL A 113 -5.25 -13.82 7.03
CA VAL A 113 -4.52 -12.68 7.60
C VAL A 113 -3.16 -13.15 8.14
N GLY A 114 -2.12 -12.41 7.77
CA GLY A 114 -0.73 -12.67 8.19
C GLY A 114 0.22 -12.78 7.00
N PHE A 115 1.24 -11.93 6.98
CA PHE A 115 2.17 -11.80 5.86
C PHE A 115 2.95 -13.09 5.55
N LYS A 116 3.17 -13.93 6.56
CA LYS A 116 3.85 -15.23 6.44
C LYS A 116 3.30 -16.12 5.31
N TRP A 117 2.06 -15.95 4.95
CA TRP A 117 1.42 -16.76 3.90
C TRP A 117 1.88 -16.37 2.48
N PHE A 118 2.44 -15.17 2.30
CA PHE A 118 3.01 -14.75 1.02
C PHE A 118 4.46 -15.20 0.84
N VAL A 119 5.15 -15.51 1.94
CA VAL A 119 6.60 -15.81 1.95
C VAL A 119 7.02 -16.89 0.94
N PRO A 120 6.36 -18.06 0.86
CA PRO A 120 6.75 -19.07 -0.13
C PRO A 120 6.67 -18.52 -1.56
N GLY A 121 5.58 -17.86 -1.91
CA GLY A 121 5.38 -17.36 -3.27
C GLY A 121 6.26 -16.16 -3.63
N LEU A 122 6.60 -15.29 -2.66
CA LEU A 122 7.60 -14.23 -2.87
C LEU A 122 9.02 -14.82 -3.01
N THR A 123 9.31 -15.92 -2.31
CA THR A 123 10.62 -16.57 -2.35
C THR A 123 10.87 -17.29 -3.69
N ASP A 124 9.87 -17.97 -4.21
CA ASP A 124 9.99 -18.72 -5.47
C ASP A 124 9.58 -17.90 -6.70
N GLY A 125 9.10 -16.66 -6.51
CA GLY A 125 8.68 -15.75 -7.58
C GLY A 125 7.30 -16.05 -8.16
N SER A 126 6.57 -17.02 -7.60
CA SER A 126 5.20 -17.33 -8.05
C SER A 126 4.17 -16.27 -7.63
N ILE A 127 4.54 -15.38 -6.71
CA ILE A 127 3.81 -14.16 -6.33
C ILE A 127 4.75 -12.97 -6.60
N GLY A 128 4.31 -12.02 -7.42
CA GLY A 128 5.05 -10.78 -7.68
C GLY A 128 4.83 -9.72 -6.61
N PHE A 129 3.67 -9.72 -5.99
CA PHE A 129 3.25 -8.77 -4.96
C PHE A 129 2.40 -9.49 -3.90
N GLY A 130 2.66 -9.22 -2.62
CA GLY A 130 1.83 -9.64 -1.50
C GLY A 130 1.49 -8.45 -0.61
N GLY A 131 0.21 -8.27 -0.28
CA GLY A 131 -0.23 -7.12 0.52
C GLY A 131 -1.43 -7.39 1.42
N GLU A 132 -1.48 -6.64 2.51
CA GLU A 132 -2.51 -6.70 3.54
C GLU A 132 -3.23 -5.35 3.66
N GLU A 133 -4.50 -5.38 4.01
CA GLU A 133 -5.34 -4.19 4.27
C GLU A 133 -4.80 -3.32 5.42
N SER A 134 -3.95 -3.87 6.27
CA SER A 134 -3.24 -3.17 7.35
C SER A 134 -2.15 -2.22 6.87
N ALA A 135 -1.99 -2.03 5.56
CA ALA A 135 -0.96 -1.23 4.91
C ALA A 135 0.44 -1.86 4.89
N GLY A 136 0.54 -3.16 5.08
CA GLY A 136 1.79 -3.91 4.93
C GLY A 136 1.84 -4.61 3.57
N ALA A 137 2.93 -4.47 2.84
CA ALA A 137 3.14 -5.14 1.57
C ALA A 137 4.62 -5.30 1.23
N SER A 138 4.90 -6.21 0.31
CA SER A 138 6.19 -6.33 -0.34
C SER A 138 6.03 -6.88 -1.76
N PHE A 139 7.07 -6.73 -2.58
CA PHE A 139 7.08 -7.18 -3.96
C PHE A 139 8.49 -7.50 -4.44
N LEU A 140 8.59 -8.18 -5.57
CA LEU A 140 9.86 -8.58 -6.17
C LEU A 140 10.67 -7.37 -6.66
N THR A 141 11.97 -7.54 -6.76
CA THR A 141 12.89 -6.59 -7.39
C THR A 141 12.57 -6.39 -8.87
N LEU A 142 13.21 -5.42 -9.52
CA LEU A 142 13.02 -5.12 -10.95
C LEU A 142 13.24 -6.32 -11.86
N ASP A 143 14.18 -7.19 -11.50
CA ASP A 143 14.56 -8.40 -12.24
C ASP A 143 13.83 -9.67 -11.76
N GLY A 144 12.79 -9.52 -10.93
CA GLY A 144 11.93 -10.60 -10.50
C GLY A 144 12.49 -11.47 -9.37
N ARG A 145 13.55 -11.06 -8.71
CA ARG A 145 14.09 -11.76 -7.53
C ARG A 145 13.37 -11.32 -6.26
N THR A 146 13.42 -12.15 -5.24
CA THR A 146 12.93 -11.81 -3.91
C THR A 146 13.64 -10.57 -3.38
N TRP A 147 12.88 -9.58 -2.92
CA TRP A 147 13.41 -8.43 -2.17
C TRP A 147 13.53 -8.77 -0.69
N THR A 148 12.41 -9.07 -0.07
CA THR A 148 12.33 -9.46 1.34
C THR A 148 11.20 -10.47 1.54
N THR A 149 11.21 -11.16 2.67
CA THR A 149 10.16 -12.09 3.09
C THR A 149 9.25 -11.51 4.17
N ASP A 150 9.31 -10.20 4.37
CA ASP A 150 8.41 -9.47 5.26
C ASP A 150 7.89 -8.21 4.56
N LYS A 151 6.97 -7.51 5.21
CA LYS A 151 6.42 -6.22 4.78
C LYS A 151 7.53 -5.16 4.79
N ASP A 152 7.46 -4.24 3.85
CA ASP A 152 8.42 -3.13 3.75
C ASP A 152 7.68 -1.83 3.42
N GLY A 153 7.34 -1.06 4.44
CA GLY A 153 6.62 0.21 4.28
C GLY A 153 7.45 1.28 3.59
N ILE A 154 8.77 1.26 3.73
CA ILE A 154 9.68 2.20 3.05
C ILE A 154 9.67 1.94 1.54
N LEU A 155 9.68 0.67 1.14
CA LEU A 155 9.58 0.27 -0.26
C LEU A 155 8.28 0.79 -0.90
N LEU A 156 7.16 0.68 -0.18
CA LEU A 156 5.86 1.18 -0.64
C LEU A 156 5.84 2.73 -0.72
N ALA A 157 6.48 3.42 0.21
CA ALA A 157 6.64 4.88 0.17
C ALA A 157 7.47 5.35 -1.04
N LEU A 158 8.57 4.67 -1.34
CA LEU A 158 9.39 4.92 -2.53
C LEU A 158 8.61 4.64 -3.81
N LEU A 159 7.82 3.57 -3.85
CA LEU A 159 6.96 3.26 -4.99
C LEU A 159 5.93 4.35 -5.27
N ALA A 160 5.36 4.99 -4.25
CA ALA A 160 4.44 6.13 -4.45
C ALA A 160 5.13 7.30 -5.15
N SER A 161 6.38 7.56 -4.79
CA SER A 161 7.21 8.58 -5.45
C SER A 161 7.57 8.20 -6.87
N GLU A 162 7.91 6.93 -7.14
CA GLU A 162 8.15 6.41 -8.48
C GLU A 162 6.90 6.55 -9.36
N ILE A 163 5.74 6.14 -8.86
CA ILE A 163 4.46 6.27 -9.57
C ILE A 163 4.23 7.72 -10.00
N LYS A 164 4.37 8.67 -9.07
CA LYS A 164 4.21 10.10 -9.39
C LYS A 164 5.22 10.59 -10.41
N ALA A 165 6.48 10.21 -10.29
CA ALA A 165 7.54 10.63 -11.19
C ALA A 165 7.37 10.08 -12.62
N VAL A 166 6.96 8.83 -12.76
CA VAL A 166 6.82 8.15 -14.04
C VAL A 166 5.52 8.52 -14.74
N THR A 167 4.41 8.59 -14.01
CA THR A 167 3.08 8.81 -14.62
C THR A 167 2.67 10.28 -14.67
N GLY A 168 3.30 11.13 -13.88
CA GLY A 168 2.87 12.51 -13.66
C GLY A 168 1.62 12.65 -12.79
N LYS A 169 0.96 11.54 -12.44
CA LYS A 169 -0.28 11.50 -11.65
C LYS A 169 0.00 11.09 -10.19
N SER A 170 -0.83 11.58 -9.28
CA SER A 170 -0.80 11.09 -7.91
C SER A 170 -1.37 9.65 -7.83
N PRO A 171 -1.00 8.86 -6.80
CA PRO A 171 -1.64 7.58 -6.58
C PRO A 171 -3.17 7.65 -6.44
N SER A 172 -3.72 8.72 -5.88
CA SER A 172 -5.17 8.92 -5.77
C SER A 172 -5.84 9.19 -7.12
N GLU A 173 -5.21 9.97 -8.00
CA GLU A 173 -5.68 10.15 -9.38
C GLU A 173 -5.73 8.82 -10.14
N LEU A 174 -4.70 7.97 -9.98
CA LEU A 174 -4.68 6.64 -10.59
C LEU A 174 -5.74 5.72 -9.97
N TYR A 175 -6.02 5.84 -8.67
CA TYR A 175 -7.09 5.08 -8.04
C TYR A 175 -8.46 5.48 -8.60
N ALA A 176 -8.72 6.78 -8.78
CA ALA A 176 -9.95 7.24 -9.42
C ALA A 176 -10.13 6.67 -10.84
N GLU A 177 -9.04 6.53 -11.59
CA GLU A 177 -9.09 5.86 -12.89
C GLU A 177 -9.39 4.36 -12.79
N LEU A 178 -8.89 3.68 -11.74
CA LEU A 178 -9.24 2.27 -11.51
C LEU A 178 -10.74 2.14 -11.16
N GLU A 179 -11.27 3.03 -10.32
CA GLU A 179 -12.71 3.03 -10.00
C GLU A 179 -13.57 3.31 -11.23
N ALA A 180 -13.16 4.23 -12.10
CA ALA A 180 -13.86 4.50 -13.35
C ALA A 180 -13.91 3.28 -14.29
N ARG A 181 -12.87 2.45 -14.29
CA ARG A 181 -12.76 1.24 -15.14
C ARG A 181 -13.46 0.03 -14.55
N HIS A 182 -13.43 -0.14 -13.23
CA HIS A 182 -13.85 -1.35 -12.53
C HIS A 182 -15.14 -1.19 -11.72
N GLY A 183 -15.64 0.04 -11.62
CA GLY A 183 -16.68 0.43 -10.68
C GLY A 183 -16.13 0.68 -9.28
N ALA A 184 -16.75 1.59 -8.55
CA ALA A 184 -16.40 1.92 -7.18
C ALA A 184 -16.44 0.68 -6.27
N SER A 185 -15.52 0.61 -5.33
CA SER A 185 -15.46 -0.43 -4.30
C SER A 185 -15.61 0.21 -2.93
N ALA A 186 -16.62 -0.21 -2.17
CA ALA A 186 -16.75 0.18 -0.77
C ALA A 186 -15.97 -0.80 0.11
N TYR A 187 -15.23 -0.26 1.06
CA TYR A 187 -14.53 -1.01 2.09
C TYR A 187 -14.74 -0.35 3.44
N ALA A 188 -15.11 -1.12 4.43
CA ALA A 188 -15.21 -0.65 5.81
C ALA A 188 -14.58 -1.69 6.74
N ARG A 189 -13.77 -1.23 7.69
CA ARG A 189 -13.25 -2.05 8.78
C ARG A 189 -14.13 -1.86 9.99
N VAL A 190 -14.59 -2.96 10.57
CA VAL A 190 -15.30 -3.00 11.84
C VAL A 190 -14.51 -3.87 12.78
N ASP A 191 -13.95 -3.26 13.83
CA ASP A 191 -13.25 -3.99 14.87
C ASP A 191 -14.30 -4.41 15.92
N ALA A 192 -14.47 -5.71 16.11
CA ALA A 192 -15.31 -6.27 17.18
C ALA A 192 -14.45 -6.62 18.39
N PRO A 193 -14.97 -6.42 19.62
CA PRO A 193 -14.27 -6.79 20.84
C PRO A 193 -14.15 -8.32 21.00
#